data_80ef68ce6d2cb709e8e28b75e1d01793
#
_entry.id   80ef68ce6d2cb709e8e28b75e1d01793
#
_cell.length_a   1.000
_cell.length_b   1.000
_cell.length_c   1.000
_cell.angle_alpha   90.00
_cell.angle_beta   90.00
_cell.angle_gamma   90.00
#
_symmetry.space_group_name_H-M   'P 1'
#
loop_
_entity.id
_entity.type
_entity.pdbx_description
1 polymer ?
#
loop_
_entity_poly.entity_id
_entity_poly.type
_entity_poly.pdbx_seq_one_letter_code
_entity_poly.pdbx_strand_id
1 'polypeptide(L)'
;MEAEVINQLNNTLNDLEKRSEDIRVYMDYQGKKDRLEEVIGLSEDPELWNDPKRAQEIGKERKILEGIVLTLDNIASGIEDNRMLIEMAVEENDEEGFAAVQEDVAGLEKQMADLEFKRMFNQPADPNNCFIDITAGAGGTEAEDWAGMLFRMYSRYAERKGFKIEILEEDDGEIAGINRATIRVEGEYAYGLLRTETGVHRLVRYSPFDSNNKRHTSFSSVFVYPEIDDSIEIEINPADLRIDTYRASGAGGQHINKTDSAVRITHEPTGIVVQCQNDRSQHANKAAAMEMLKSKLYELEMRKRNEEKQALEDGKSDVGWGSQIRSYVLDSSRIKDLRTGYEVGNTKAVLDGDLDGFIEASLKQGG
;
A
#
# COMPACT_ATOMS: atom_id res chain seq x y z
N MET A 1 -36.13 4.04 -26.70
CA MET A 1 -34.77 4.33 -26.15
C MET A 1 -34.35 5.72 -26.58
N GLU A 2 -33.88 6.51 -25.65
CA GLU A 2 -33.41 7.87 -25.94
C GLU A 2 -32.08 7.84 -26.70
N ALA A 3 -31.99 8.59 -27.78
CA ALA A 3 -30.77 8.66 -28.61
C ALA A 3 -29.55 9.12 -27.84
N GLU A 4 -29.73 9.96 -26.82
CA GLU A 4 -28.67 10.46 -25.97
C GLU A 4 -28.02 9.32 -25.15
N VAL A 5 -28.81 8.42 -24.59
CA VAL A 5 -28.34 7.26 -23.83
C VAL A 5 -27.54 6.31 -24.71
N ILE A 6 -28.01 6.06 -25.92
CA ILE A 6 -27.32 5.24 -26.93
C ILE A 6 -25.96 5.86 -27.29
N ASN A 7 -25.91 7.17 -27.50
CA ASN A 7 -24.69 7.89 -27.83
C ASN A 7 -23.69 7.87 -26.67
N GLN A 8 -24.16 8.05 -25.43
CA GLN A 8 -23.30 7.95 -24.24
C GLN A 8 -22.64 6.58 -24.10
N LEU A 9 -23.42 5.52 -24.35
CA LEU A 9 -22.90 4.15 -24.27
C LEU A 9 -21.87 3.87 -25.37
N ASN A 10 -22.10 4.31 -26.58
CA ASN A 10 -21.14 4.21 -27.67
C ASN A 10 -19.87 5.01 -27.41
N ASN A 11 -19.98 6.20 -26.83
CA ASN A 11 -18.84 7.02 -26.44
C ASN A 11 -18.02 6.34 -25.34
N THR A 12 -18.68 5.71 -24.38
CA THR A 12 -18.02 4.91 -23.35
C THR A 12 -17.22 3.75 -23.96
N LEU A 13 -17.79 3.03 -24.92
CA LEU A 13 -17.07 1.95 -25.62
C LEU A 13 -15.87 2.46 -26.42
N ASN A 14 -15.99 3.60 -27.08
CA ASN A 14 -14.89 4.23 -27.80
C ASN A 14 -13.76 4.66 -26.85
N ASP A 15 -14.11 5.22 -25.70
CA ASP A 15 -13.17 5.58 -24.65
C ASP A 15 -12.44 4.34 -24.08
N LEU A 16 -13.17 3.27 -23.80
CA LEU A 16 -12.62 2.00 -23.35
C LEU A 16 -11.66 1.39 -24.36
N GLU A 17 -11.99 1.44 -25.64
CA GLU A 17 -11.11 0.94 -26.72
C GLU A 17 -9.79 1.69 -26.75
N LYS A 18 -9.82 3.01 -26.68
CA LYS A 18 -8.61 3.84 -26.65
C LYS A 18 -7.77 3.56 -25.40
N ARG A 19 -8.39 3.49 -24.24
CA ARG A 19 -7.72 3.18 -22.98
C ARG A 19 -7.11 1.77 -22.99
N SER A 20 -7.81 0.81 -23.59
CA SER A 20 -7.32 -0.56 -23.76
C SER A 20 -6.09 -0.62 -24.66
N GLU A 21 -6.08 0.11 -25.77
CA GLU A 21 -4.93 0.20 -26.67
C GLU A 21 -3.71 0.81 -25.95
N ASP A 22 -3.90 1.90 -25.22
CA ASP A 22 -2.84 2.57 -24.45
C ASP A 22 -2.23 1.64 -23.39
N ILE A 23 -3.07 0.91 -22.65
CA ILE A 23 -2.63 -0.04 -21.63
C ILE A 23 -1.92 -1.25 -22.24
N ARG A 24 -2.37 -1.74 -23.38
CA ARG A 24 -1.71 -2.84 -24.08
C ARG A 24 -0.27 -2.51 -24.45
N VAL A 25 -0.04 -1.30 -24.94
CA VAL A 25 1.30 -0.81 -25.26
C VAL A 25 2.13 -0.64 -24.00
N TYR A 26 1.58 0.02 -22.99
CA TYR A 26 2.30 0.29 -21.74
C TYR A 26 2.68 -0.98 -20.99
N MET A 27 1.79 -1.95 -20.90
CA MET A 27 2.03 -3.21 -20.20
C MET A 27 2.76 -4.26 -21.03
N ASP A 28 3.11 -3.96 -22.27
CA ASP A 28 3.69 -4.93 -23.19
C ASP A 28 2.86 -6.21 -23.27
N TYR A 29 1.63 -6.07 -23.74
CA TYR A 29 0.67 -7.18 -23.83
C TYR A 29 1.23 -8.40 -24.56
N GLN A 30 1.89 -8.19 -25.71
CA GLN A 30 2.40 -9.29 -26.51
C GLN A 30 3.53 -10.03 -25.79
N GLY A 31 4.46 -9.30 -25.16
CA GLY A 31 5.51 -9.89 -24.35
C GLY A 31 4.97 -10.69 -23.16
N LYS A 32 3.96 -10.17 -22.48
CA LYS A 32 3.31 -10.87 -21.37
C LYS A 32 2.53 -12.09 -21.84
N LYS A 33 1.87 -12.03 -22.99
CA LYS A 33 1.18 -13.18 -23.58
C LYS A 33 2.15 -14.31 -23.92
N ASP A 34 3.26 -13.99 -24.56
CA ASP A 34 4.30 -14.95 -24.91
C ASP A 34 4.92 -15.57 -23.65
N ARG A 35 5.19 -14.76 -22.64
CA ARG A 35 5.68 -15.25 -21.35
C ARG A 35 4.66 -16.12 -20.62
N LEU A 36 3.38 -15.78 -20.71
CA LEU A 36 2.31 -16.60 -20.12
C LEU A 36 2.28 -18.00 -20.74
N GLU A 37 2.38 -18.11 -22.07
CA GLU A 37 2.44 -19.40 -22.76
C GLU A 37 3.64 -20.21 -22.29
N GLU A 38 4.80 -19.60 -22.14
CA GLU A 38 6.01 -20.22 -21.61
C GLU A 38 5.84 -20.71 -20.17
N VAL A 39 5.25 -19.88 -19.30
CA VAL A 39 4.99 -20.20 -17.89
C VAL A 39 3.95 -21.34 -17.75
N ILE A 40 2.94 -21.36 -18.59
CA ILE A 40 1.97 -22.46 -18.62
C ILE A 40 2.68 -23.77 -18.98
N GLY A 41 3.55 -23.76 -19.99
CA GLY A 41 4.37 -24.90 -20.36
C GLY A 41 5.27 -25.39 -19.21
N LEU A 42 5.91 -24.46 -18.50
CA LEU A 42 6.72 -24.77 -17.32
C LEU A 42 5.88 -25.35 -16.16
N SER A 43 4.64 -24.89 -16.00
CA SER A 43 3.73 -25.41 -14.97
C SER A 43 3.30 -26.86 -15.22
N GLU A 44 3.34 -27.31 -16.45
CA GLU A 44 2.99 -28.68 -16.86
C GLU A 44 4.17 -29.66 -16.77
N ASP A 45 5.38 -29.15 -16.49
CA ASP A 45 6.57 -29.99 -16.34
C ASP A 45 6.51 -30.79 -15.03
N PRO A 46 6.55 -32.13 -15.08
CA PRO A 46 6.53 -32.97 -13.86
C PRO A 46 7.72 -32.73 -12.92
N GLU A 47 8.86 -32.28 -13.45
CA GLU A 47 10.06 -32.01 -12.66
C GLU A 47 9.94 -30.73 -11.81
N LEU A 48 9.01 -29.85 -12.13
CA LEU A 48 8.79 -28.64 -11.35
C LEU A 48 8.40 -28.94 -9.89
N TRP A 49 7.66 -30.03 -9.67
CA TRP A 49 7.21 -30.44 -8.34
C TRP A 49 8.36 -30.91 -7.42
N ASN A 50 9.53 -31.17 -7.99
CA ASN A 50 10.74 -31.52 -7.23
C ASN A 50 11.40 -30.30 -6.58
N ASP A 51 11.03 -29.07 -7.02
CA ASP A 51 11.48 -27.81 -6.45
C ASP A 51 10.28 -26.97 -6.03
N PRO A 52 9.79 -27.10 -4.77
CA PRO A 52 8.60 -26.40 -4.31
C PRO A 52 8.71 -24.86 -4.37
N LYS A 53 9.91 -24.32 -4.17
CA LYS A 53 10.15 -22.87 -4.23
C LYS A 53 9.96 -22.34 -5.64
N ARG A 54 10.54 -23.01 -6.63
CA ARG A 54 10.39 -22.65 -8.04
C ARG A 54 8.95 -22.83 -8.52
N ALA A 55 8.27 -23.88 -8.09
CA ALA A 55 6.85 -24.11 -8.38
C ALA A 55 5.98 -22.96 -7.85
N GLN A 56 6.26 -22.46 -6.66
CA GLN A 56 5.54 -21.33 -6.07
C GLN A 56 5.80 -20.03 -6.84
N GLU A 57 7.04 -19.75 -7.22
CA GLU A 57 7.41 -18.57 -8.02
C GLU A 57 6.72 -18.58 -9.39
N ILE A 58 6.72 -19.71 -10.07
CA ILE A 58 6.04 -19.90 -11.35
C ILE A 58 4.53 -19.76 -11.21
N GLY A 59 3.94 -20.31 -10.16
CA GLY A 59 2.52 -20.15 -9.86
C GLY A 59 2.11 -18.70 -9.63
N LYS A 60 2.92 -17.94 -8.90
CA LYS A 60 2.71 -16.48 -8.70
C LYS A 60 2.81 -15.70 -10.01
N GLU A 61 3.85 -15.94 -10.79
CA GLU A 61 4.06 -15.29 -12.09
C GLU A 61 2.90 -15.58 -13.04
N ARG A 62 2.47 -16.84 -13.12
CA ARG A 62 1.32 -17.23 -13.91
C ARG A 62 0.05 -16.47 -13.51
N LYS A 63 -0.25 -16.38 -12.23
CA LYS A 63 -1.43 -15.69 -11.72
C LYS A 63 -1.42 -14.21 -12.10
N ILE A 64 -0.28 -13.54 -12.00
CA ILE A 64 -0.13 -12.14 -12.37
C ILE A 64 -0.31 -11.94 -13.87
N LEU A 65 0.34 -12.76 -14.68
CA LEU A 65 0.25 -12.70 -16.14
C LEU A 65 -1.17 -13.01 -16.65
N GLU A 66 -1.83 -14.04 -16.10
CA GLU A 66 -3.23 -14.35 -16.41
C GLU A 66 -4.15 -13.19 -16.06
N GLY A 67 -3.99 -12.57 -14.89
CA GLY A 67 -4.76 -11.43 -14.47
C GLY A 67 -4.70 -10.25 -15.45
N ILE A 68 -3.55 -10.01 -16.06
CA ILE A 68 -3.34 -8.92 -17.02
C ILE A 68 -3.83 -9.33 -18.42
N VAL A 69 -3.32 -10.44 -18.94
CA VAL A 69 -3.59 -10.88 -20.32
C VAL A 69 -5.06 -11.23 -20.53
N LEU A 70 -5.65 -12.04 -19.64
CA LEU A 70 -7.03 -12.44 -19.77
C LEU A 70 -8.00 -11.28 -19.56
N THR A 71 -7.69 -10.35 -18.68
CA THR A 71 -8.50 -9.15 -18.48
C THR A 71 -8.48 -8.26 -19.74
N LEU A 72 -7.32 -8.04 -20.33
CA LEU A 72 -7.21 -7.28 -21.59
C LEU A 72 -7.92 -7.96 -22.75
N ASP A 73 -7.82 -9.29 -22.85
CA ASP A 73 -8.57 -10.05 -23.86
C ASP A 73 -10.08 -9.95 -23.65
N ASN A 74 -10.54 -10.06 -22.41
CA ASN A 74 -11.94 -9.92 -22.05
C ASN A 74 -12.49 -8.53 -22.36
N ILE A 75 -11.74 -7.48 -22.09
CA ILE A 75 -12.11 -6.11 -22.40
C ILE A 75 -12.23 -5.93 -23.92
N ALA A 76 -11.25 -6.39 -24.69
CA ALA A 76 -11.26 -6.26 -26.13
C ALA A 76 -12.46 -6.99 -26.79
N SER A 77 -12.69 -8.24 -26.41
CA SER A 77 -13.84 -9.01 -26.90
C SER A 77 -15.16 -8.44 -26.41
N GLY A 78 -15.22 -7.97 -25.17
CA GLY A 78 -16.40 -7.34 -24.59
C GLY A 78 -16.79 -6.03 -25.30
N ILE A 79 -15.84 -5.22 -25.69
CA ILE A 79 -16.09 -4.00 -26.49
C ILE A 79 -16.72 -4.35 -27.83
N GLU A 80 -16.13 -5.31 -28.53
CA GLU A 80 -16.63 -5.75 -29.84
C GLU A 80 -18.03 -6.37 -29.75
N ASP A 81 -18.24 -7.28 -28.81
CA ASP A 81 -19.53 -7.93 -28.58
C ASP A 81 -20.61 -6.94 -28.18
N ASN A 82 -20.33 -6.00 -27.31
CA ASN A 82 -21.30 -5.00 -26.87
C ASN A 82 -21.66 -3.99 -27.96
N ARG A 83 -20.75 -3.66 -28.87
CA ARG A 83 -21.08 -2.86 -30.05
C ARG A 83 -22.13 -3.53 -30.92
N MET A 84 -21.97 -4.83 -31.15
CA MET A 84 -22.94 -5.62 -31.90
C MET A 84 -24.29 -5.73 -31.18
N LEU A 85 -24.26 -5.97 -29.89
CA LEU A 85 -25.47 -6.08 -29.06
C LEU A 85 -26.25 -4.76 -28.96
N ILE A 86 -25.56 -3.62 -28.95
CA ILE A 86 -26.22 -2.30 -29.02
C ILE A 86 -26.99 -2.14 -30.35
N GLU A 87 -26.37 -2.46 -31.47
CA GLU A 87 -27.00 -2.38 -32.77
C GLU A 87 -28.26 -3.26 -32.83
N MET A 88 -28.17 -4.50 -32.35
CA MET A 88 -29.30 -5.42 -32.30
C MET A 88 -30.43 -4.91 -31.40
N ALA A 89 -30.10 -4.44 -30.19
CA ALA A 89 -31.09 -3.93 -29.25
C ALA A 89 -31.79 -2.68 -29.76
N VAL A 90 -31.11 -1.81 -30.50
CA VAL A 90 -31.67 -0.60 -31.12
C VAL A 90 -32.60 -0.98 -32.27
N GLU A 91 -32.21 -1.90 -33.15
CA GLU A 91 -33.01 -2.37 -34.26
C GLU A 91 -34.32 -3.06 -33.80
N GLU A 92 -34.23 -3.88 -32.76
CA GLU A 92 -35.37 -4.61 -32.21
C GLU A 92 -36.17 -3.83 -31.17
N ASN A 93 -35.71 -2.63 -30.81
CA ASN A 93 -36.24 -1.82 -29.69
C ASN A 93 -36.36 -2.61 -28.40
N ASP A 94 -35.36 -3.43 -28.11
CA ASP A 94 -35.25 -4.30 -26.92
C ASP A 94 -34.64 -3.53 -25.74
N GLU A 95 -35.50 -3.02 -24.88
CA GLU A 95 -35.06 -2.25 -23.71
C GLU A 95 -34.35 -3.12 -22.63
N GLU A 96 -34.79 -4.37 -22.48
CA GLU A 96 -34.14 -5.32 -21.53
C GLU A 96 -32.76 -5.71 -22.03
N GLY A 97 -32.61 -6.01 -23.31
CA GLY A 97 -31.32 -6.29 -23.94
C GLY A 97 -30.36 -5.11 -23.83
N PHE A 98 -30.86 -3.89 -24.02
CA PHE A 98 -30.07 -2.68 -23.87
C PHE A 98 -29.62 -2.44 -22.41
N ALA A 99 -30.50 -2.68 -21.46
CA ALA A 99 -30.14 -2.59 -20.02
C ALA A 99 -29.06 -3.61 -19.64
N ALA A 100 -29.12 -4.82 -20.20
CA ALA A 100 -28.07 -5.85 -19.99
C ALA A 100 -26.72 -5.41 -20.56
N VAL A 101 -26.72 -4.75 -21.73
CA VAL A 101 -25.50 -4.18 -22.33
C VAL A 101 -24.92 -3.07 -21.46
N GLN A 102 -25.77 -2.18 -20.95
CA GLN A 102 -25.30 -1.12 -20.03
C GLN A 102 -24.60 -1.69 -18.80
N GLU A 103 -25.13 -2.75 -18.22
CA GLU A 103 -24.54 -3.42 -17.05
C GLU A 103 -23.21 -4.09 -17.42
N ASP A 104 -23.13 -4.75 -18.57
CA ASP A 104 -21.91 -5.38 -19.04
C ASP A 104 -20.80 -4.37 -19.34
N VAL A 105 -21.14 -3.25 -19.95
CA VAL A 105 -20.20 -2.13 -20.19
C VAL A 105 -19.71 -1.52 -18.88
N ALA A 106 -20.56 -1.36 -17.89
CA ALA A 106 -20.14 -0.91 -16.56
C ALA A 106 -19.13 -1.88 -15.92
N GLY A 107 -19.30 -3.17 -16.10
CA GLY A 107 -18.33 -4.20 -15.70
C GLY A 107 -16.99 -4.06 -16.42
N LEU A 108 -16.99 -3.77 -17.72
CA LEU A 108 -15.76 -3.52 -18.48
C LEU A 108 -15.04 -2.25 -18.03
N GLU A 109 -15.77 -1.18 -17.73
CA GLU A 109 -15.21 0.05 -17.17
C GLU A 109 -14.48 -0.21 -15.85
N LYS A 110 -15.08 -1.02 -14.99
CA LYS A 110 -14.48 -1.42 -13.71
C LYS A 110 -13.20 -2.22 -13.92
N GLN A 111 -13.21 -3.19 -14.82
CA GLN A 111 -12.03 -3.97 -15.18
C GLN A 111 -10.90 -3.08 -15.72
N MET A 112 -11.23 -2.12 -16.57
CA MET A 112 -10.26 -1.18 -17.11
C MET A 112 -9.67 -0.28 -16.03
N ALA A 113 -10.51 0.26 -15.14
CA ALA A 113 -10.06 1.08 -14.02
C ALA A 113 -9.12 0.30 -13.08
N ASP A 114 -9.42 -0.97 -12.81
CA ASP A 114 -8.56 -1.84 -12.01
C ASP A 114 -7.20 -2.08 -12.66
N LEU A 115 -7.14 -2.28 -13.98
CA LEU A 115 -5.88 -2.40 -14.72
C LEU A 115 -5.08 -1.09 -14.74
N GLU A 116 -5.73 0.03 -14.95
CA GLU A 116 -5.09 1.34 -14.92
C GLU A 116 -4.54 1.65 -13.53
N PHE A 117 -5.23 1.22 -12.49
CA PHE A 117 -4.75 1.32 -11.12
C PHE A 117 -3.51 0.45 -10.89
N LYS A 118 -3.53 -0.80 -11.34
CA LYS A 118 -2.36 -1.72 -11.26
C LYS A 118 -1.14 -1.20 -12.03
N ARG A 119 -1.37 -0.48 -13.13
CA ARG A 119 -0.30 0.17 -13.91
C ARG A 119 0.56 1.12 -13.09
N MET A 120 0.01 1.73 -12.04
CA MET A 120 0.73 2.65 -11.17
C MET A 120 1.75 1.96 -10.27
N PHE A 121 1.64 0.64 -10.13
CA PHE A 121 2.55 -0.17 -9.31
C PHE A 121 3.72 -0.66 -10.15
N ASN A 122 4.89 -0.06 -9.94
CA ASN A 122 6.09 -0.33 -10.72
C ASN A 122 7.23 -0.96 -9.91
N GLN A 123 7.06 -1.16 -8.62
CA GLN A 123 8.07 -1.75 -7.76
C GLN A 123 7.80 -3.25 -7.53
N PRO A 124 8.86 -4.09 -7.46
CA PRO A 124 8.69 -5.54 -7.28
C PRO A 124 7.95 -5.93 -6.00
N ALA A 125 8.07 -5.13 -4.95
CA ALA A 125 7.44 -5.39 -3.65
C ALA A 125 6.00 -4.87 -3.54
N ASP A 126 5.49 -4.11 -4.51
CA ASP A 126 4.16 -3.51 -4.45
C ASP A 126 3.03 -4.51 -4.14
N PRO A 127 3.01 -5.75 -4.68
CA PRO A 127 1.97 -6.72 -4.35
C PRO A 127 1.99 -7.25 -2.92
N ASN A 128 3.06 -6.99 -2.17
CA ASN A 128 3.31 -7.61 -0.88
C ASN A 128 2.49 -6.96 0.26
N ASN A 129 2.42 -7.67 1.38
CA ASN A 129 2.01 -7.09 2.65
C ASN A 129 3.04 -6.05 3.09
N CYS A 130 2.68 -5.23 4.06
CA CYS A 130 3.59 -4.22 4.58
C CYS A 130 3.53 -4.07 6.09
N PHE A 131 4.53 -3.37 6.60
CA PHE A 131 4.57 -2.88 7.97
C PHE A 131 4.51 -1.35 7.94
N ILE A 132 3.85 -0.76 8.92
CA ILE A 132 3.80 0.68 9.13
C ILE A 132 4.34 1.00 10.51
N ASP A 133 5.42 1.76 10.57
CA ASP A 133 5.94 2.33 11.81
C ASP A 133 5.45 3.79 11.92
N ILE A 134 4.82 4.12 13.02
CA ILE A 134 4.37 5.47 13.34
C ILE A 134 5.10 5.92 14.60
N THR A 135 5.78 7.06 14.53
CA THR A 135 6.55 7.60 15.65
C THR A 135 6.15 9.05 15.89
N ALA A 136 5.82 9.39 17.13
CA ALA A 136 5.57 10.77 17.51
C ALA A 136 6.84 11.61 17.40
N GLY A 137 6.70 12.80 16.83
CA GLY A 137 7.78 13.78 16.80
C GLY A 137 7.98 14.46 18.16
N ALA A 138 8.89 15.44 18.22
CA ALA A 138 9.05 16.28 19.39
C ALA A 138 7.80 17.13 19.62
N GLY A 139 7.36 17.29 20.85
CA GLY A 139 6.18 18.09 21.19
C GLY A 139 5.28 17.49 22.27
N GLY A 140 5.73 16.43 22.93
CA GLY A 140 5.03 15.84 24.08
C GLY A 140 3.64 15.30 23.72
N THR A 141 2.67 15.53 24.60
CA THR A 141 1.31 14.99 24.50
C THR A 141 0.61 15.29 23.18
N GLU A 142 0.77 16.49 22.63
CA GLU A 142 0.14 16.86 21.35
C GLU A 142 0.69 16.03 20.17
N ALA A 143 2.00 15.81 20.14
CA ALA A 143 2.61 14.96 19.12
C ALA A 143 2.24 13.47 19.30
N GLU A 144 2.13 13.01 20.52
CA GLU A 144 1.71 11.64 20.85
C GLU A 144 0.24 11.41 20.45
N ASP A 145 -0.62 12.39 20.70
CA ASP A 145 -2.02 12.33 20.25
C ASP A 145 -2.11 12.30 18.70
N TRP A 146 -1.30 13.12 18.03
CA TRP A 146 -1.20 13.10 16.58
C TRP A 146 -0.79 11.73 16.02
N ALA A 147 0.22 11.12 16.60
CA ALA A 147 0.62 9.77 16.22
C ALA A 147 -0.52 8.75 16.41
N GLY A 148 -1.29 8.87 17.48
CA GLY A 148 -2.50 8.07 17.72
C GLY A 148 -3.58 8.29 16.66
N MET A 149 -3.76 9.52 16.22
CA MET A 149 -4.70 9.85 15.15
C MET A 149 -4.28 9.22 13.81
N LEU A 150 -2.99 9.26 13.48
CA LEU A 150 -2.44 8.60 12.28
C LEU A 150 -2.58 7.07 12.36
N PHE A 151 -2.30 6.49 13.49
CA PHE A 151 -2.51 5.06 13.74
C PHE A 151 -3.97 4.66 13.46
N ARG A 152 -4.91 5.42 13.97
CA ARG A 152 -6.33 5.21 13.71
C ARG A 152 -6.67 5.40 12.23
N MET A 153 -6.13 6.43 11.59
CA MET A 153 -6.36 6.72 10.18
C MET A 153 -5.94 5.54 9.28
N TYR A 154 -4.73 5.01 9.47
CA TYR A 154 -4.25 3.87 8.69
C TYR A 154 -4.97 2.57 9.02
N SER A 155 -5.36 2.37 10.27
CA SER A 155 -6.18 1.23 10.67
C SER A 155 -7.55 1.25 9.99
N ARG A 156 -8.18 2.41 9.91
CA ARG A 156 -9.45 2.62 9.21
C ARG A 156 -9.32 2.44 7.70
N TYR A 157 -8.24 2.93 7.13
CA TYR A 157 -7.95 2.73 5.72
C TYR A 157 -7.82 1.24 5.38
N ALA A 158 -7.04 0.52 6.16
CA ALA A 158 -6.87 -0.92 5.98
C ALA A 158 -8.20 -1.69 6.10
N GLU A 159 -9.02 -1.33 7.07
CA GLU A 159 -10.36 -1.89 7.25
C GLU A 159 -11.26 -1.64 6.02
N ARG A 160 -11.24 -0.42 5.48
CA ARG A 160 -11.98 -0.07 4.25
C ARG A 160 -11.54 -0.87 3.03
N LYS A 161 -10.26 -1.20 2.94
CA LYS A 161 -9.69 -2.01 1.84
C LYS A 161 -9.87 -3.52 2.05
N GLY A 162 -10.43 -3.94 3.18
CA GLY A 162 -10.55 -5.34 3.51
C GLY A 162 -9.23 -6.00 3.90
N PHE A 163 -8.22 -5.21 4.25
CA PHE A 163 -6.93 -5.70 4.72
C PHE A 163 -7.02 -6.15 6.17
N LYS A 164 -6.22 -7.15 6.50
CA LYS A 164 -6.08 -7.63 7.87
C LYS A 164 -4.97 -6.85 8.58
N ILE A 165 -5.22 -6.45 9.80
CA ILE A 165 -4.28 -5.69 10.62
C ILE A 165 -3.83 -6.53 11.81
N GLU A 166 -2.52 -6.49 12.08
CA GLU A 166 -1.92 -7.05 13.29
C GLU A 166 -1.07 -5.96 13.95
N ILE A 167 -1.34 -5.67 15.21
CA ILE A 167 -0.55 -4.72 15.99
C ILE A 167 0.64 -5.47 16.58
N LEU A 168 1.85 -5.14 16.14
CA LEU A 168 3.09 -5.80 16.58
C LEU A 168 3.69 -5.10 17.78
N GLU A 169 3.59 -3.77 17.83
CA GLU A 169 4.07 -2.93 18.91
C GLU A 169 3.16 -1.73 19.06
N GLU A 170 2.85 -1.39 20.30
CA GLU A 170 2.14 -0.18 20.67
C GLU A 170 2.70 0.32 21.99
N ASP A 171 3.34 1.48 21.93
CA ASP A 171 3.92 2.15 23.09
C ASP A 171 3.12 3.43 23.32
N ASP A 172 2.33 3.43 24.39
CA ASP A 172 1.41 4.52 24.67
C ASP A 172 2.14 5.78 25.13
N GLY A 173 1.57 6.94 24.81
CA GLY A 173 1.99 8.22 25.35
C GLY A 173 1.71 8.31 26.87
N GLU A 174 2.41 9.17 27.55
CA GLU A 174 2.27 9.32 29.02
C GLU A 174 0.87 9.77 29.45
N ILE A 175 0.23 10.64 28.65
CA ILE A 175 -1.08 11.23 28.96
C ILE A 175 -2.12 10.80 27.92
N ALA A 176 -1.76 10.84 26.64
CA ALA A 176 -2.64 10.51 25.53
C ALA A 176 -1.84 10.03 24.33
N GLY A 177 -2.53 9.35 23.41
CA GLY A 177 -1.98 8.95 22.14
C GLY A 177 -0.93 7.85 22.22
N ILE A 178 -0.01 7.85 21.27
CA ILE A 178 0.98 6.81 21.05
C ILE A 178 2.35 7.48 20.88
N ASN A 179 3.36 6.98 21.58
CA ASN A 179 4.73 7.37 21.36
C ASN A 179 5.28 6.69 20.09
N ARG A 180 5.02 5.41 19.97
CA ARG A 180 5.41 4.60 18.81
C ARG A 180 4.46 3.42 18.61
N ALA A 181 4.17 3.09 17.35
CA ALA A 181 3.42 1.90 17.01
C ALA A 181 3.94 1.27 15.73
N THR A 182 3.88 -0.06 15.67
CA THR A 182 4.16 -0.84 14.46
C THR A 182 2.97 -1.75 14.18
N ILE A 183 2.42 -1.65 12.99
CA ILE A 183 1.33 -2.51 12.53
C ILE A 183 1.73 -3.26 11.26
N ARG A 184 1.31 -4.52 11.19
CA ARG A 184 1.38 -5.33 9.97
C ARG A 184 0.06 -5.22 9.24
N VAL A 185 0.13 -4.90 7.95
CA VAL A 185 -1.04 -4.83 7.06
C VAL A 185 -0.95 -5.94 6.03
N GLU A 186 -1.89 -6.85 6.06
CA GLU A 186 -1.95 -8.00 5.16
C GLU A 186 -3.05 -7.81 4.13
N GLY A 187 -2.67 -7.80 2.88
CA GLY A 187 -3.59 -7.69 1.76
C GLY A 187 -2.87 -7.54 0.42
N GLU A 188 -3.59 -7.81 -0.65
CA GLU A 188 -3.06 -7.66 -2.00
C GLU A 188 -2.75 -6.18 -2.30
N TYR A 189 -1.51 -5.89 -2.68
CA TYR A 189 -1.01 -4.53 -2.93
C TYR A 189 -1.02 -3.60 -1.70
N ALA A 190 -1.00 -4.15 -0.50
CA ALA A 190 -0.93 -3.34 0.72
C ALA A 190 0.30 -2.43 0.73
N TYR A 191 1.47 -2.97 0.41
CA TYR A 191 2.69 -2.17 0.30
C TYR A 191 2.61 -1.13 -0.82
N GLY A 192 2.20 -1.53 -2.01
CA GLY A 192 2.08 -0.63 -3.15
C GLY A 192 1.17 0.56 -2.88
N LEU A 193 0.05 0.35 -2.19
CA LEU A 193 -0.89 1.39 -1.81
C LEU A 193 -0.33 2.33 -0.74
N LEU A 194 0.39 1.80 0.23
CA LEU A 194 0.80 2.55 1.42
C LEU A 194 2.22 3.10 1.36
N ARG A 195 3.08 2.60 0.46
CA ARG A 195 4.50 2.97 0.41
C ARG A 195 4.75 4.47 0.26
N THR A 196 3.88 5.19 -0.42
CA THR A 196 4.01 6.64 -0.62
C THR A 196 3.62 7.45 0.60
N GLU A 197 3.08 6.81 1.64
CA GLU A 197 2.77 7.46 2.93
C GLU A 197 4.00 7.66 3.82
N THR A 198 5.13 7.09 3.46
CA THR A 198 6.40 7.29 4.17
C THR A 198 6.83 8.75 4.13
N GLY A 199 7.07 9.32 5.30
CA GLY A 199 7.53 10.69 5.46
C GLY A 199 7.01 11.33 6.73
N VAL A 200 7.18 12.64 6.82
CA VAL A 200 6.73 13.44 7.97
C VAL A 200 5.36 14.01 7.67
N HIS A 201 4.43 13.79 8.60
CA HIS A 201 3.07 14.31 8.57
C HIS A 201 2.91 15.43 9.58
N ARG A 202 2.44 16.58 9.12
CA ARG A 202 2.29 17.80 9.92
C ARG A 202 0.83 18.01 10.32
N LEU A 203 0.58 18.20 11.62
CA LEU A 203 -0.73 18.58 12.15
C LEU A 203 -0.70 20.02 12.65
N VAL A 204 -1.69 20.79 12.24
CA VAL A 204 -1.95 22.14 12.78
C VAL A 204 -3.39 22.17 13.26
N ARG A 205 -3.58 22.45 14.54
CA ARG A 205 -4.91 22.60 15.17
C ARG A 205 -4.84 23.39 16.45
N TYR A 206 -6.00 23.83 16.94
CA TYR A 206 -6.14 24.24 18.32
C TYR A 206 -6.03 23.02 19.22
N SER A 207 -5.04 23.03 20.11
CA SER A 207 -4.75 21.85 20.93
C SER A 207 -5.77 21.67 22.05
N PRO A 208 -6.40 20.48 22.19
CA PRO A 208 -7.26 20.18 23.33
C PRO A 208 -6.50 20.02 24.65
N PHE A 209 -5.17 19.92 24.59
CA PHE A 209 -4.29 19.78 25.77
C PHE A 209 -3.72 21.10 26.26
N ASP A 210 -3.94 22.17 25.53
CA ASP A 210 -3.52 23.52 25.93
C ASP A 210 -4.65 24.22 26.67
N SER A 211 -4.41 24.63 27.92
CA SER A 211 -5.38 25.33 28.74
C SER A 211 -5.86 26.67 28.13
N ASN A 212 -5.03 27.30 27.33
CA ASN A 212 -5.33 28.54 26.59
C ASN A 212 -5.89 28.28 25.19
N ASN A 213 -6.08 27.01 24.82
CA ASN A 213 -6.58 26.60 23.51
C ASN A 213 -5.84 27.25 22.33
N LYS A 214 -4.51 27.30 22.44
CA LYS A 214 -3.66 27.87 21.39
C LYS A 214 -3.51 26.90 20.20
N ARG A 215 -3.22 27.49 19.05
CA ARG A 215 -2.90 26.77 17.85
C ARG A 215 -1.49 26.16 17.94
N HIS A 216 -1.39 24.85 17.75
CA HIS A 216 -0.14 24.09 17.81
C HIS A 216 0.17 23.41 16.49
N THR A 217 1.46 23.23 16.23
CA THR A 217 1.98 22.43 15.12
C THR A 217 2.72 21.22 15.69
N SER A 218 2.34 20.04 15.23
CA SER A 218 2.96 18.78 15.64
C SER A 218 3.37 17.96 14.43
N PHE A 219 4.38 17.13 14.61
CA PHE A 219 4.90 16.27 13.58
C PHE A 219 4.88 14.81 14.06
N SER A 220 4.64 13.92 13.11
CA SER A 220 4.79 12.48 13.30
C SER A 220 5.40 11.88 12.05
N SER A 221 6.30 10.94 12.21
CA SER A 221 6.89 10.21 11.09
C SER A 221 6.16 8.90 10.86
N VAL A 222 5.95 8.59 9.59
CA VAL A 222 5.40 7.32 9.13
C VAL A 222 6.44 6.66 8.22
N PHE A 223 6.70 5.40 8.47
CA PHE A 223 7.59 4.61 7.65
C PHE A 223 6.90 3.30 7.25
N VAL A 224 6.75 3.11 5.94
CA VAL A 224 6.13 1.92 5.36
C VAL A 224 7.20 1.08 4.68
N TYR A 225 7.26 -0.20 5.03
CA TYR A 225 8.21 -1.12 4.44
C TYR A 225 7.54 -2.46 4.12
N PRO A 226 7.99 -3.15 3.06
CA PRO A 226 7.33 -4.37 2.61
C PRO A 226 7.65 -5.56 3.51
N GLU A 227 6.70 -6.48 3.61
CA GLU A 227 6.99 -7.83 4.06
C GLU A 227 7.59 -8.61 2.90
N ILE A 228 8.81 -9.11 3.10
CA ILE A 228 9.49 -9.94 2.10
C ILE A 228 9.19 -11.41 2.34
N ASP A 229 8.84 -12.10 1.26
CA ASP A 229 8.95 -13.55 1.26
C ASP A 229 10.42 -13.92 0.94
N ASP A 230 10.82 -15.16 1.22
CA ASP A 230 12.22 -15.64 1.18
C ASP A 230 12.93 -15.56 -0.19
N SER A 231 12.36 -14.85 -1.17
CA SER A 231 12.88 -14.79 -2.54
C SER A 231 14.06 -13.84 -2.74
N ILE A 232 14.29 -12.91 -1.82
CA ILE A 232 15.48 -12.04 -1.81
C ILE A 232 16.27 -12.35 -0.56
N GLU A 233 17.43 -12.96 -0.75
CA GLU A 233 18.33 -13.29 0.33
C GLU A 233 18.99 -12.04 0.87
N ILE A 234 18.49 -11.57 2.01
CA ILE A 234 19.24 -10.64 2.86
C ILE A 234 19.96 -11.49 3.87
N GLU A 235 21.28 -11.52 3.76
CA GLU A 235 22.13 -12.18 4.74
C GLU A 235 22.23 -11.30 5.98
N ILE A 236 21.71 -11.82 7.09
CA ILE A 236 21.88 -11.22 8.41
C ILE A 236 22.95 -12.01 9.14
N ASN A 237 24.10 -11.37 9.38
CA ASN A 237 25.15 -11.98 10.22
C ASN A 237 24.74 -11.86 11.69
N PRO A 238 24.58 -12.96 12.43
CA PRO A 238 24.20 -12.90 13.85
C PRO A 238 25.19 -12.09 14.71
N ALA A 239 26.45 -11.99 14.31
CA ALA A 239 27.45 -11.19 15.01
C ALA A 239 27.17 -9.67 14.95
N ASP A 240 26.38 -9.21 13.96
CA ASP A 240 25.98 -7.82 13.81
C ASP A 240 24.74 -7.45 14.63
N LEU A 241 24.15 -8.42 15.32
CA LEU A 241 22.91 -8.23 16.07
C LEU A 241 23.16 -8.12 17.57
N ARG A 242 22.54 -7.12 18.17
CA ARG A 242 22.37 -7.03 19.61
C ARG A 242 20.92 -7.37 19.94
N ILE A 243 20.71 -8.42 20.71
CA ILE A 243 19.40 -8.90 21.10
C ILE A 243 19.20 -8.65 22.58
N ASP A 244 18.21 -7.82 22.91
CA ASP A 244 17.84 -7.51 24.29
C ASP A 244 16.43 -8.06 24.56
N THR A 245 16.26 -8.66 25.72
CA THR A 245 14.95 -9.09 26.21
C THR A 245 14.49 -8.16 27.33
N TYR A 246 13.22 -7.83 27.36
CA TYR A 246 12.66 -6.92 28.34
C TYR A 246 11.19 -7.24 28.62
N ARG A 247 10.63 -6.59 29.63
CA ARG A 247 9.21 -6.71 29.94
C ARG A 247 8.39 -5.82 29.04
N ALA A 248 7.31 -6.37 28.49
CA ALA A 248 6.37 -5.59 27.72
C ALA A 248 5.76 -4.47 28.56
N SER A 249 5.79 -3.23 28.04
CA SER A 249 5.08 -2.09 28.61
C SER A 249 3.70 -1.98 27.96
N GLY A 250 2.65 -1.98 28.74
CA GLY A 250 1.27 -1.80 28.25
C GLY A 250 0.35 -1.35 29.37
N ALA A 251 -0.50 -0.36 29.08
CA ALA A 251 -1.54 0.11 29.99
C ALA A 251 -2.74 -0.86 30.04
N GLY A 252 -2.48 -2.13 30.32
CA GLY A 252 -3.48 -3.16 30.49
C GLY A 252 -3.39 -3.75 31.88
N GLY A 253 -4.12 -3.16 32.82
CA GLY A 253 -4.20 -3.70 34.17
C GLY A 253 -4.52 -5.19 34.16
N GLN A 254 -3.89 -5.93 35.04
CA GLN A 254 -4.19 -7.21 35.65
C GLN A 254 -3.39 -8.44 35.26
N HIS A 255 -2.67 -8.53 34.16
CA HIS A 255 -1.72 -9.62 33.94
C HIS A 255 -0.45 -9.12 33.28
N ILE A 256 0.34 -8.32 34.01
CA ILE A 256 1.72 -8.08 33.65
C ILE A 256 2.42 -9.42 33.83
N ASN A 257 2.76 -10.08 32.72
CA ASN A 257 3.60 -11.27 32.73
C ASN A 257 4.93 -10.91 33.40
N LYS A 258 5.27 -11.61 34.48
CA LYS A 258 6.54 -11.45 35.19
C LYS A 258 7.76 -11.91 34.39
N THR A 259 7.54 -12.40 33.16
CA THR A 259 8.59 -12.91 32.27
C THR A 259 8.95 -11.88 31.22
N ASP A 260 10.23 -11.71 30.97
CA ASP A 260 10.77 -10.87 29.92
C ASP A 260 10.54 -11.54 28.55
N SER A 261 9.35 -11.36 27.98
CA SER A 261 8.97 -11.95 26.68
C SER A 261 9.22 -11.03 25.50
N ALA A 262 9.27 -9.73 25.72
CA ALA A 262 9.53 -8.75 24.67
C ALA A 262 10.98 -8.81 24.18
N VAL A 263 11.17 -8.68 22.88
CA VAL A 263 12.48 -8.76 22.23
C VAL A 263 12.77 -7.49 21.44
N ARG A 264 13.96 -6.95 21.64
CA ARG A 264 14.52 -5.85 20.85
C ARG A 264 15.77 -6.36 20.12
N ILE A 265 15.81 -6.16 18.81
CA ILE A 265 16.98 -6.48 17.99
C ILE A 265 17.53 -5.19 17.40
N THR A 266 18.80 -4.94 17.64
CA THR A 266 19.55 -3.83 17.05
C THR A 266 20.52 -4.38 16.03
N HIS A 267 20.44 -3.92 14.78
CA HIS A 267 21.43 -4.22 13.75
C HIS A 267 22.51 -3.14 13.81
N GLU A 268 23.64 -3.47 14.37
CA GLU A 268 24.73 -2.52 14.65
C GLU A 268 25.23 -1.77 13.42
N PRO A 269 25.47 -2.42 12.25
CA PRO A 269 25.98 -1.73 11.07
C PRO A 269 25.07 -0.64 10.52
N THR A 270 23.75 -0.82 10.63
CA THR A 270 22.75 0.12 10.07
C THR A 270 22.09 0.98 11.14
N GLY A 271 22.21 0.62 12.40
CA GLY A 271 21.51 1.27 13.51
C GLY A 271 20.00 0.98 13.57
N ILE A 272 19.51 0.08 12.73
CA ILE A 272 18.08 -0.31 12.72
C ILE A 272 17.75 -1.06 13.99
N VAL A 273 16.65 -0.65 14.63
CA VAL A 273 16.10 -1.28 15.83
C VAL A 273 14.70 -1.78 15.56
N VAL A 274 14.42 -3.03 15.88
CA VAL A 274 13.10 -3.64 15.81
C VAL A 274 12.73 -4.22 17.17
N GLN A 275 11.44 -4.19 17.49
CA GLN A 275 10.90 -4.68 18.75
C GLN A 275 9.64 -5.49 18.50
N CYS A 276 9.44 -6.54 19.26
CA CYS A 276 8.19 -7.29 19.27
C CYS A 276 7.85 -7.73 20.70
N GLN A 277 6.61 -7.46 21.11
CA GLN A 277 6.09 -7.82 22.44
C GLN A 277 4.68 -8.44 22.35
N ASN A 278 4.26 -8.81 21.16
CA ASN A 278 2.88 -9.24 20.87
C ASN A 278 2.54 -10.62 21.46
N ASP A 279 3.52 -11.50 21.55
CA ASP A 279 3.34 -12.86 22.05
C ASP A 279 3.88 -13.01 23.48
N ARG A 280 3.34 -13.99 24.20
CA ARG A 280 3.87 -14.40 25.51
C ARG A 280 5.16 -15.21 25.40
N SER A 281 5.44 -15.74 24.23
CA SER A 281 6.65 -16.51 23.93
C SER A 281 7.76 -15.59 23.46
N GLN A 282 8.86 -15.57 24.20
CA GLN A 282 10.08 -14.88 23.80
C GLN A 282 10.61 -15.37 22.44
N HIS A 283 10.49 -16.67 22.18
CA HIS A 283 10.92 -17.26 20.92
C HIS A 283 10.07 -16.76 19.74
N ALA A 284 8.75 -16.68 19.90
CA ALA A 284 7.86 -16.14 18.88
C ALA A 284 8.12 -14.65 18.63
N ASN A 285 8.35 -13.86 19.68
CA ASN A 285 8.70 -12.45 19.56
C ASN A 285 10.04 -12.24 18.86
N LYS A 286 11.04 -13.08 19.14
CA LYS A 286 12.33 -13.07 18.45
C LYS A 286 12.17 -13.36 16.96
N ALA A 287 11.39 -14.39 16.60
CA ALA A 287 11.13 -14.73 15.22
C ALA A 287 10.43 -13.59 14.47
N ALA A 288 9.40 -13.00 15.07
CA ALA A 288 8.69 -11.84 14.51
C ALA A 288 9.63 -10.63 14.36
N ALA A 289 10.45 -10.32 15.35
CA ALA A 289 11.43 -9.25 15.28
C ALA A 289 12.49 -9.48 14.19
N MET A 290 12.93 -10.71 13.97
CA MET A 290 13.84 -11.06 12.87
C MET A 290 13.21 -10.83 11.50
N GLU A 291 11.93 -11.18 11.31
CA GLU A 291 11.20 -10.89 10.07
C GLU A 291 11.06 -9.37 9.84
N MET A 292 10.75 -8.62 10.87
CA MET A 292 10.72 -7.16 10.83
C MET A 292 12.06 -6.56 10.43
N LEU A 293 13.15 -7.07 10.99
CA LEU A 293 14.51 -6.63 10.66
C LEU A 293 14.85 -6.92 9.20
N LYS A 294 14.56 -8.11 8.71
CA LYS A 294 14.72 -8.48 7.29
C LYS A 294 14.00 -7.50 6.38
N SER A 295 12.75 -7.19 6.69
CA SER A 295 11.92 -6.27 5.91
C SER A 295 12.51 -4.86 5.87
N LYS A 296 13.01 -4.36 6.99
CA LYS A 296 13.66 -3.05 7.06
C LYS A 296 14.99 -3.01 6.30
N LEU A 297 15.80 -4.05 6.40
CA LEU A 297 17.05 -4.17 5.64
C LEU A 297 16.80 -4.24 4.13
N TYR A 298 15.78 -4.96 3.72
CA TYR A 298 15.35 -5.01 2.31
C TYR A 298 14.97 -3.63 1.79
N GLU A 299 14.14 -2.90 2.51
CA GLU A 299 13.73 -1.55 2.13
C GLU A 299 14.92 -0.60 2.06
N LEU A 300 15.84 -0.70 3.01
CA LEU A 300 17.07 0.08 3.00
C LEU A 300 17.92 -0.22 1.75
N GLU A 301 18.06 -1.48 1.39
CA GLU A 301 18.80 -1.91 0.19
C GLU A 301 18.12 -1.42 -1.10
N MET A 302 16.80 -1.54 -1.21
CA MET A 302 16.04 -1.05 -2.35
C MET A 302 16.12 0.46 -2.47
N ARG A 303 16.09 1.19 -1.35
CA ARG A 303 16.25 2.64 -1.33
C ARG A 303 17.63 3.05 -1.83
N LYS A 304 18.70 2.40 -1.37
CA LYS A 304 20.07 2.63 -1.87
C LYS A 304 20.16 2.42 -3.37
N ARG A 305 19.60 1.32 -3.88
CA ARG A 305 19.61 1.03 -5.33
C ARG A 305 18.85 2.08 -6.12
N ASN A 306 17.72 2.54 -5.63
CA ASN A 306 16.92 3.58 -6.27
C ASN A 306 17.60 4.95 -6.23
N GLU A 307 18.25 5.30 -5.11
CA GLU A 307 19.04 6.53 -4.98
C GLU A 307 20.25 6.52 -5.92
N GLU A 308 20.98 5.42 -6.01
CA GLU A 308 22.09 5.26 -6.97
C GLU A 308 21.62 5.39 -8.41
N LYS A 309 20.48 4.77 -8.75
CA LYS A 309 19.90 4.86 -10.09
C LYS A 309 19.45 6.28 -10.41
N GLN A 310 18.83 6.97 -9.46
CA GLN A 310 18.35 8.33 -9.64
C GLN A 310 19.51 9.34 -9.69
N ALA A 311 20.56 9.14 -8.91
CA ALA A 311 21.78 9.94 -8.98
C ALA A 311 22.49 9.80 -10.35
N LEU A 312 22.41 8.62 -10.94
CA LEU A 312 22.92 8.38 -12.30
C LEU A 312 22.06 9.02 -13.40
N GLU A 313 20.75 9.10 -13.20
CA GLU A 313 19.81 9.67 -14.18
C GLU A 313 19.70 11.20 -14.11
N ASP A 314 19.67 11.79 -12.92
CA ASP A 314 19.31 13.19 -12.74
C ASP A 314 20.47 14.12 -12.32
N GLY A 315 21.59 13.59 -11.85
CA GLY A 315 22.70 14.40 -11.33
C GLY A 315 22.28 15.39 -10.23
N LYS A 316 21.13 15.18 -9.58
CA LYS A 316 20.60 16.03 -8.53
C LYS A 316 20.33 15.23 -7.27
N SER A 317 21.06 15.59 -6.23
CA SER A 317 20.91 15.11 -4.87
C SER A 317 19.76 15.77 -4.13
N ASP A 318 19.37 15.15 -3.06
CA ASP A 318 18.62 15.60 -1.90
C ASP A 318 17.10 15.45 -1.93
N VAL A 319 16.70 14.24 -1.55
CA VAL A 319 15.53 14.13 -0.69
C VAL A 319 16.02 13.59 0.66
N GLY A 320 16.42 14.51 1.52
CA GLY A 320 16.85 14.18 2.87
C GLY A 320 15.71 13.62 3.71
N TRP A 321 16.03 12.74 4.62
CA TRP A 321 15.18 12.36 5.73
C TRP A 321 14.62 13.61 6.40
N GLY A 322 13.29 13.78 6.40
CA GLY A 322 12.64 14.89 7.07
C GLY A 322 11.81 15.81 6.20
N SER A 323 11.64 15.53 4.91
CA SER A 323 10.69 16.29 4.11
C SER A 323 9.26 15.98 4.55
N GLN A 324 8.51 17.02 4.86
CA GLN A 324 7.08 16.90 5.13
C GLN A 324 6.36 16.53 3.84
N ILE A 325 5.56 15.47 3.90
CA ILE A 325 4.80 15.01 2.74
C ILE A 325 3.38 15.53 2.71
N ARG A 326 2.78 15.76 3.89
CA ARG A 326 1.38 16.17 3.99
C ARG A 326 1.15 17.08 5.20
N SER A 327 0.33 18.10 5.00
CA SER A 327 -0.08 19.03 6.05
C SER A 327 -1.57 18.89 6.32
N TYR A 328 -1.90 18.65 7.58
CA TYR A 328 -3.26 18.50 8.09
C TYR A 328 -3.58 19.73 8.95
N VAL A 329 -4.34 20.67 8.41
CA VAL A 329 -4.70 21.92 9.08
C VAL A 329 -6.19 21.86 9.43
N LEU A 330 -6.51 21.44 10.65
CA LEU A 330 -7.88 21.13 11.05
C LEU A 330 -8.73 22.37 11.32
N ASP A 331 -8.13 23.44 11.81
CA ASP A 331 -8.84 24.70 12.06
C ASP A 331 -9.33 25.40 10.79
N SER A 332 -8.64 25.21 9.66
CA SER A 332 -9.08 25.69 8.34
C SER A 332 -9.68 24.59 7.45
N SER A 333 -9.93 23.41 8.00
CA SER A 333 -10.50 22.27 7.28
C SER A 333 -9.80 21.97 5.97
N ARG A 334 -8.48 21.77 6.04
CA ARG A 334 -7.64 21.60 4.88
C ARG A 334 -6.58 20.53 5.12
N ILE A 335 -6.54 19.53 4.26
CA ILE A 335 -5.45 18.55 4.20
C ILE A 335 -4.86 18.59 2.80
N LYS A 336 -3.56 18.89 2.72
CA LYS A 336 -2.84 19.04 1.46
C LYS A 336 -1.59 18.18 1.44
N ASP A 337 -1.45 17.40 0.38
CA ASP A 337 -0.20 16.72 0.07
C ASP A 337 0.76 17.70 -0.61
N LEU A 338 1.92 17.90 -0.01
CA LEU A 338 2.90 18.87 -0.47
C LEU A 338 3.66 18.41 -1.71
N ARG A 339 3.65 17.10 -1.98
CA ARG A 339 4.31 16.51 -3.15
C ARG A 339 3.47 16.64 -4.42
N THR A 340 2.18 16.40 -4.28
CA THR A 340 1.25 16.33 -5.42
C THR A 340 0.39 17.57 -5.59
N GLY A 341 0.24 18.36 -4.52
CA GLY A 341 -0.70 19.46 -4.47
C GLY A 341 -2.16 19.03 -4.27
N TYR A 342 -2.44 17.74 -4.17
CA TYR A 342 -3.79 17.24 -3.90
C TYR A 342 -4.29 17.70 -2.54
N GLU A 343 -5.50 18.24 -2.51
CA GLU A 343 -6.08 18.87 -1.33
C GLU A 343 -7.52 18.43 -1.11
N VAL A 344 -7.88 18.21 0.14
CA VAL A 344 -9.23 17.81 0.56
C VAL A 344 -9.69 18.71 1.72
N GLY A 345 -10.93 19.19 1.65
CA GLY A 345 -11.57 19.96 2.72
C GLY A 345 -12.24 19.11 3.79
N ASN A 346 -12.67 17.89 3.46
CA ASN A 346 -13.29 16.98 4.42
C ASN A 346 -12.25 16.25 5.27
N THR A 347 -11.72 16.96 6.26
CA THR A 347 -10.65 16.46 7.14
C THR A 347 -11.08 15.26 7.97
N LYS A 348 -12.32 15.22 8.39
CA LYS A 348 -12.87 14.11 9.18
C LYS A 348 -12.87 12.80 8.39
N ALA A 349 -13.30 12.84 7.12
CA ALA A 349 -13.30 11.66 6.26
C ALA A 349 -11.89 11.12 6.05
N VAL A 350 -10.91 11.99 5.83
CA VAL A 350 -9.50 11.60 5.66
C VAL A 350 -8.96 10.95 6.92
N LEU A 351 -9.19 11.54 8.08
CA LEU A 351 -8.76 10.97 9.37
C LEU A 351 -9.49 9.66 9.74
N ASP A 352 -10.65 9.42 9.14
CA ASP A 352 -11.38 8.14 9.23
C ASP A 352 -10.94 7.12 8.16
N GLY A 353 -9.89 7.41 7.40
CA GLY A 353 -9.27 6.47 6.47
C GLY A 353 -9.59 6.67 5.00
N ASP A 354 -10.19 7.80 4.59
CA ASP A 354 -10.39 8.12 3.17
C ASP A 354 -9.13 8.71 2.56
N LEU A 355 -8.20 7.85 2.19
CA LEU A 355 -6.87 8.20 1.68
C LEU A 355 -6.70 7.96 0.17
N ASP A 356 -7.67 7.38 -0.50
CA ASP A 356 -7.53 6.94 -1.90
C ASP A 356 -7.11 8.06 -2.85
N GLY A 357 -7.66 9.26 -2.71
CA GLY A 357 -7.30 10.39 -3.54
C GLY A 357 -5.83 10.83 -3.38
N PHE A 358 -5.33 10.84 -2.16
CA PHE A 358 -3.93 11.14 -1.87
C PHE A 358 -2.97 10.08 -2.42
N ILE A 359 -3.32 8.82 -2.19
CA ILE A 359 -2.53 7.66 -2.65
C ILE A 359 -2.48 7.61 -4.17
N GLU A 360 -3.61 7.76 -4.83
CA GLU A 360 -3.70 7.77 -6.29
C GLU A 360 -2.88 8.91 -6.90
N ALA A 361 -2.98 10.12 -6.36
CA ALA A 361 -2.20 11.26 -6.82
C ALA A 361 -0.69 11.03 -6.68
N SER A 362 -0.25 10.45 -5.56
CA SER A 362 1.16 10.11 -5.33
C SER A 362 1.67 9.04 -6.29
N LEU A 363 0.89 7.98 -6.51
CA LEU A 363 1.24 6.89 -7.42
C LEU A 363 1.31 7.36 -8.88
N LYS A 364 0.42 8.26 -9.30
CA LYS A 364 0.44 8.84 -10.64
C LYS A 364 1.69 9.68 -10.93
N GLN A 365 2.29 10.26 -9.91
CA GLN A 365 3.56 10.99 -10.05
C GLN A 365 4.79 10.10 -10.08
N GLY A 366 4.63 8.80 -9.97
CA GLY A 366 5.73 7.85 -9.94
C GLY A 366 6.40 7.75 -8.58
N GLY A 367 5.64 8.01 -7.54
CA GLY A 367 6.07 7.88 -6.14
C GLY A 367 6.47 6.47 -5.73
#